data_966b7cc84811dd0d09396ccc14eb96c8
#
_entry.id   966b7cc84811dd0d09396ccc14eb96c8
#
_cell.length_a   1.000
_cell.length_b   1.000
_cell.length_c   1.000
_cell.angle_alpha   90.00
_cell.angle_beta   90.00
_cell.angle_gamma   90.00
#
_symmetry.space_group_name_H-M   'P 1'
#
loop_
_entity.id
_entity.type
_entity.pdbx_description
1 polymer ?
#
loop_
_entity_poly.entity_id
_entity_poly.type
_entity_poly.pdbx_seq_one_letter_code
_entity_poly.pdbx_strand_id
1 'polypeptide(L)'
;MSSSGQPLTSIEICAGAGGQAVGLHRAGFRHLALVEIDTHAAKTLELNVIKAERWGADVAAECDVLEMDVTKFRPAEHLEKFNARMKRPIAEKELGLLAGGVPCPPFSVAGKQLGRDDERDLFPTMLNLVEELKPRAVMIENVAGLVKPWAKFYEYREEIKQRLRDAGYVVCGWRLLEAADYGVPQLRPRAILVAIREDQYRGFEWPAPRKERVTVAMVLEESMKRRFVEAGRPEGFEKWLKDAGRGSVAPTLVGGSKKHGGADLGPTRAKRAWAALGVNGMGVANDEHEVNLERDLGNPQKGLGPMLTVEQAAMIQGFPEKAEWEFAGRKTARYRQVGNAFPPLVAEAVGRAIREALERQGAVLAPPAGDLEPDGMTWESAQGSLI
;
A
#
# COMPACT_ATOMS: atom_id res chain seq x y z
N MET A 1 -15.98 19.04 23.56
CA MET A 1 -14.79 19.94 23.59
C MET A 1 -13.64 19.08 23.07
N SER A 2 -13.24 19.29 21.83
CA SER A 2 -12.17 18.48 21.21
C SER A 2 -10.85 18.83 21.88
N SER A 3 -10.19 17.83 22.43
CA SER A 3 -8.79 17.96 22.82
C SER A 3 -8.03 18.37 21.58
N SER A 4 -7.44 19.54 21.59
CA SER A 4 -6.49 20.05 20.59
C SER A 4 -5.19 19.23 20.66
N GLY A 5 -5.31 17.94 20.40
CA GLY A 5 -4.18 17.03 20.29
C GLY A 5 -3.37 17.42 19.05
N GLN A 6 -2.05 17.47 19.18
CA GLN A 6 -1.17 17.61 18.04
C GLN A 6 -1.44 16.43 17.06
N PRO A 7 -1.39 16.66 15.73
CA PRO A 7 -1.54 15.57 14.78
C PRO A 7 -0.45 14.53 15.01
N LEU A 8 -0.83 13.24 14.94
CA LEU A 8 0.13 12.15 15.02
C LEU A 8 1.07 12.22 13.80
N THR A 9 2.37 12.22 14.08
CA THR A 9 3.39 12.27 13.02
C THR A 9 3.78 10.89 12.53
N SER A 10 4.29 10.80 11.30
CA SER A 10 4.78 9.53 10.74
C SER A 10 6.06 9.70 9.93
N ILE A 11 6.86 8.65 9.91
CA ILE A 11 7.93 8.42 8.93
C ILE A 11 7.55 7.16 8.15
N GLU A 12 7.71 7.21 6.83
CA GLU A 12 7.47 6.07 5.96
C GLU A 12 8.72 5.72 5.17
N ILE A 13 9.12 4.44 5.24
CA ILE A 13 10.24 3.89 4.47
C ILE A 13 9.72 2.99 3.35
N CYS A 14 10.46 2.89 2.26
CA CYS A 14 10.04 2.20 1.05
C CYS A 14 8.65 2.68 0.59
N ALA A 15 8.46 4.01 0.60
CA ALA A 15 7.17 4.66 0.43
C ALA A 15 6.53 4.42 -0.95
N GLY A 16 7.31 3.92 -1.92
CA GLY A 16 6.83 3.73 -3.29
C GLY A 16 6.28 5.03 -3.88
N ALA A 17 5.22 4.93 -4.64
CA ALA A 17 4.55 6.11 -5.20
C ALA A 17 3.47 6.69 -4.26
N GLY A 18 3.54 6.40 -2.96
CA GLY A 18 2.69 7.02 -1.96
C GLY A 18 1.36 6.33 -1.68
N GLY A 19 1.18 5.06 -2.08
CA GLY A 19 -0.09 4.39 -1.80
C GLY A 19 -0.38 4.29 -0.30
N GLN A 20 0.61 3.90 0.51
CA GLN A 20 0.51 3.89 1.96
C GLN A 20 0.41 5.32 2.51
N ALA A 21 1.24 6.23 2.01
CA ALA A 21 1.28 7.62 2.46
C ALA A 21 -0.07 8.33 2.29
N VAL A 22 -0.73 8.18 1.14
CA VAL A 22 -2.09 8.71 0.89
C VAL A 22 -3.08 8.18 1.92
N GLY A 23 -3.04 6.87 2.20
CA GLY A 23 -3.93 6.25 3.19
C GLY A 23 -3.67 6.75 4.61
N LEU A 24 -2.41 6.82 5.02
CA LEU A 24 -2.02 7.32 6.35
C LEU A 24 -2.33 8.81 6.50
N HIS A 25 -2.12 9.63 5.45
CA HIS A 25 -2.53 11.03 5.46
C HIS A 25 -4.06 11.16 5.69
N ARG A 26 -4.88 10.39 4.98
CA ARG A 26 -6.34 10.34 5.17
C ARG A 26 -6.75 9.84 6.56
N ALA A 27 -5.95 8.98 7.17
CA ALA A 27 -6.13 8.55 8.55
C ALA A 27 -5.74 9.63 9.58
N GLY A 28 -5.17 10.76 9.13
CA GLY A 28 -4.83 11.91 9.97
C GLY A 28 -3.39 11.89 10.50
N PHE A 29 -2.50 11.10 9.88
CA PHE A 29 -1.07 11.18 10.14
C PHE A 29 -0.42 12.30 9.33
N ARG A 30 0.54 12.98 9.94
CA ARG A 30 1.34 14.03 9.30
C ARG A 30 2.73 13.47 9.01
N HIS A 31 3.05 13.34 7.75
CA HIS A 31 4.33 12.78 7.33
C HIS A 31 5.48 13.76 7.56
N LEU A 32 6.56 13.27 8.19
CA LEU A 32 7.81 13.99 8.41
C LEU A 32 8.85 13.63 7.35
N ALA A 33 8.88 12.37 6.96
CA ALA A 33 9.74 11.88 5.89
C ALA A 33 9.08 10.74 5.14
N LEU A 34 9.28 10.73 3.82
CA LEU A 34 8.92 9.66 2.88
C LEU A 34 10.21 9.23 2.19
N VAL A 35 10.73 8.04 2.53
CA VAL A 35 12.00 7.52 2.03
C VAL A 35 11.74 6.51 0.92
N GLU A 36 12.31 6.74 -0.27
CA GLU A 36 12.12 5.89 -1.44
C GLU A 36 13.37 5.88 -2.33
N ILE A 37 13.76 4.71 -2.83
CA ILE A 37 14.94 4.53 -3.67
C ILE A 37 14.65 4.66 -5.17
N ASP A 38 13.42 4.36 -5.61
CA ASP A 38 13.03 4.47 -7.02
C ASP A 38 12.80 5.94 -7.40
N THR A 39 13.65 6.44 -8.30
CA THR A 39 13.62 7.84 -8.76
C THR A 39 12.24 8.29 -9.26
N HIS A 40 11.49 7.42 -9.96
CA HIS A 40 10.16 7.82 -10.45
C HIS A 40 9.14 7.88 -9.32
N ALA A 41 9.22 6.96 -8.37
CA ALA A 41 8.34 6.96 -7.21
C ALA A 41 8.64 8.14 -6.29
N ALA A 42 9.91 8.44 -6.01
CA ALA A 42 10.31 9.62 -5.24
C ALA A 42 9.84 10.91 -5.93
N LYS A 43 9.98 11.03 -7.27
CA LYS A 43 9.46 12.17 -8.03
C LYS A 43 7.95 12.28 -7.98
N THR A 44 7.22 11.18 -7.91
CA THR A 44 5.76 11.20 -7.70
C THR A 44 5.41 11.78 -6.34
N LEU A 45 6.10 11.36 -5.28
CA LEU A 45 5.92 11.92 -3.93
C LEU A 45 6.26 13.42 -3.92
N GLU A 46 7.42 13.80 -4.46
CA GLU A 46 7.84 15.20 -4.53
C GLU A 46 6.83 16.07 -5.29
N LEU A 47 6.32 15.58 -6.43
CA LEU A 47 5.34 16.28 -7.24
C LEU A 47 4.07 16.58 -6.44
N ASN A 48 3.52 15.59 -5.76
CA ASN A 48 2.22 15.71 -5.11
C ASN A 48 2.31 16.36 -3.73
N VAL A 49 3.29 15.98 -2.91
CA VAL A 49 3.41 16.43 -1.54
C VAL A 49 4.07 17.79 -1.45
N ILE A 50 5.18 17.99 -2.16
CA ILE A 50 6.00 19.19 -2.04
C ILE A 50 5.59 20.25 -3.06
N LYS A 51 5.59 19.92 -4.36
CA LYS A 51 5.39 20.92 -5.43
C LYS A 51 3.93 21.33 -5.62
N ALA A 52 3.02 20.37 -5.60
CA ALA A 52 1.59 20.64 -5.77
C ALA A 52 0.85 20.90 -4.45
N GLU A 53 1.53 20.75 -3.32
CA GLU A 53 1.00 21.00 -1.96
C GLU A 53 -0.37 20.34 -1.72
N ARG A 54 -0.59 19.14 -2.31
CA ARG A 54 -1.91 18.50 -2.32
C ARG A 54 -2.42 18.14 -0.91
N TRP A 55 -1.52 18.10 0.06
CA TRP A 55 -1.84 17.92 1.48
C TRP A 55 -1.76 19.23 2.30
N GLY A 56 -1.60 20.36 1.62
CA GLY A 56 -1.49 21.69 2.19
C GLY A 56 -0.04 22.17 2.30
N ALA A 57 0.12 23.50 2.23
CA ALA A 57 1.43 24.15 2.27
C ALA A 57 2.20 23.90 3.58
N ASP A 58 1.48 23.71 4.68
CA ASP A 58 2.06 23.38 5.98
C ASP A 58 2.67 21.97 6.01
N VAL A 59 2.00 20.99 5.38
CA VAL A 59 2.56 19.64 5.22
C VAL A 59 3.73 19.64 4.26
N ALA A 60 3.63 20.36 3.14
CA ALA A 60 4.73 20.50 2.18
C ALA A 60 6.00 21.12 2.82
N ALA A 61 5.82 22.07 3.74
CA ALA A 61 6.94 22.68 4.44
C ALA A 61 7.60 21.78 5.50
N GLU A 62 6.88 20.77 5.99
CA GLU A 62 7.34 19.92 7.09
C GLU A 62 7.71 18.51 6.66
N CYS A 63 7.31 18.06 5.47
CA CYS A 63 7.61 16.72 4.95
C CYS A 63 8.86 16.73 4.07
N ASP A 64 9.79 15.83 4.34
CA ASP A 64 10.92 15.57 3.45
C ASP A 64 10.62 14.35 2.56
N VAL A 65 10.75 14.51 1.25
CA VAL A 65 10.78 13.38 0.31
C VAL A 65 12.25 13.07 0.01
N LEU A 66 12.69 11.88 0.40
CA LEU A 66 14.09 11.47 0.37
C LEU A 66 14.31 10.37 -0.68
N GLU A 67 14.86 10.75 -1.85
CA GLU A 67 15.29 9.78 -2.86
C GLU A 67 16.60 9.13 -2.39
N MET A 68 16.52 8.06 -1.62
CA MET A 68 17.69 7.39 -1.08
C MET A 68 17.43 5.92 -0.69
N ASP A 69 18.50 5.17 -0.59
CA ASP A 69 18.51 3.84 0.02
C ASP A 69 18.25 3.96 1.53
N VAL A 70 17.22 3.28 2.01
CA VAL A 70 16.81 3.31 3.42
C VAL A 70 17.92 2.83 4.38
N THR A 71 18.82 1.97 3.94
CA THR A 71 19.97 1.52 4.74
C THR A 71 20.95 2.66 5.09
N LYS A 72 20.88 3.76 4.34
CA LYS A 72 21.64 4.99 4.54
C LYS A 72 20.85 6.08 5.28
N PHE A 73 19.58 5.86 5.53
CA PHE A 73 18.74 6.79 6.26
C PHE A 73 19.22 6.88 7.72
N ARG A 74 19.44 8.09 8.21
CA ARG A 74 19.87 8.39 9.58
C ARG A 74 18.81 9.25 10.24
N PRO A 75 17.83 8.64 10.93
CA PRO A 75 16.68 9.36 11.49
C PRO A 75 17.05 10.49 12.43
N ALA A 76 18.06 10.31 13.29
CA ALA A 76 18.48 11.32 14.24
C ALA A 76 18.88 12.64 13.55
N GLU A 77 19.69 12.56 12.47
CA GLU A 77 20.11 13.74 11.69
C GLU A 77 18.92 14.41 11.01
N HIS A 78 17.94 13.63 10.53
CA HIS A 78 16.72 14.17 9.92
C HIS A 78 15.81 14.82 10.94
N LEU A 79 15.59 14.19 12.09
CA LEU A 79 14.76 14.76 13.16
C LEU A 79 15.35 16.06 13.70
N GLU A 80 16.68 16.20 13.80
CA GLU A 80 17.34 17.44 14.19
C GLU A 80 17.07 18.56 13.17
N LYS A 81 17.33 18.32 11.89
CA LYS A 81 17.06 19.26 10.79
C LYS A 81 15.57 19.60 10.70
N PHE A 82 14.72 18.63 10.93
CA PHE A 82 13.29 18.74 10.92
C PHE A 82 12.81 19.64 12.08
N ASN A 83 13.25 19.35 13.29
CA ASN A 83 12.92 20.12 14.48
C ASN A 83 13.38 21.58 14.40
N ALA A 84 14.49 21.85 13.69
CA ALA A 84 14.96 23.20 13.45
C ALA A 84 14.01 24.03 12.54
N ARG A 85 13.20 23.37 11.71
CA ARG A 85 12.22 24.01 10.80
C ARG A 85 10.82 24.11 11.40
N MET A 86 10.48 23.27 12.37
CA MET A 86 9.15 23.22 12.94
C MET A 86 8.92 24.25 14.03
N LYS A 87 7.73 24.83 14.05
CA LYS A 87 7.27 25.67 15.17
C LYS A 87 7.19 24.92 16.52
N ARG A 88 7.05 23.60 16.46
CA ARG A 88 6.97 22.69 17.61
C ARG A 88 7.80 21.45 17.34
N PRO A 89 9.01 21.35 17.89
CA PRO A 89 9.87 20.18 17.75
C PRO A 89 9.17 18.92 18.26
N ILE A 90 9.46 17.79 17.60
CA ILE A 90 9.04 16.49 18.10
C ILE A 90 10.04 16.07 19.15
N ALA A 91 9.54 15.78 20.34
CA ALA A 91 10.37 15.23 21.40
C ALA A 91 10.85 13.81 21.05
N GLU A 92 11.94 13.40 21.66
CA GLU A 92 12.41 12.02 21.57
C GLU A 92 11.29 11.03 21.93
N LYS A 93 11.11 9.97 21.16
CA LYS A 93 10.05 8.95 21.32
C LYS A 93 8.60 9.43 21.09
N GLU A 94 8.43 10.62 20.53
CA GLU A 94 7.08 11.17 20.24
C GLU A 94 6.65 10.97 18.77
N LEU A 95 7.47 10.31 17.95
CA LEU A 95 7.04 9.88 16.61
C LEU A 95 5.81 8.97 16.76
N GLY A 96 4.69 9.37 16.13
CA GLY A 96 3.44 8.62 16.23
C GLY A 96 3.51 7.27 15.55
N LEU A 97 4.07 7.19 14.34
CA LEU A 97 4.09 5.98 13.51
C LEU A 97 5.37 5.87 12.69
N LEU A 98 6.02 4.73 12.72
CA LEU A 98 6.95 4.28 11.69
C LEU A 98 6.25 3.25 10.82
N ALA A 99 6.15 3.53 9.51
CA ALA A 99 5.48 2.64 8.56
C ALA A 99 6.41 2.27 7.40
N GLY A 100 6.17 1.11 6.76
CA GLY A 100 6.92 0.74 5.59
C GLY A 100 6.41 -0.51 4.88
N GLY A 101 6.46 -0.47 3.53
CA GLY A 101 6.28 -1.63 2.66
C GLY A 101 7.63 -2.28 2.36
N VAL A 102 8.24 -2.90 3.37
CA VAL A 102 9.61 -3.41 3.24
C VAL A 102 9.70 -4.59 2.29
N PRO A 103 10.59 -4.56 1.27
CA PRO A 103 10.79 -5.71 0.41
C PRO A 103 11.19 -6.94 1.23
N CYS A 104 10.57 -8.04 0.91
CA CYS A 104 10.90 -9.35 1.44
C CYS A 104 11.80 -10.07 0.42
N PRO A 105 12.84 -10.80 0.84
CA PRO A 105 13.59 -11.62 -0.08
C PRO A 105 12.66 -12.51 -0.89
N PRO A 106 12.99 -12.83 -2.16
CA PRO A 106 12.14 -13.72 -2.91
C PRO A 106 12.19 -15.11 -2.27
N PHE A 107 11.30 -15.37 -1.34
CA PHE A 107 10.95 -16.70 -0.88
C PHE A 107 10.22 -17.49 -1.99
N SER A 108 10.42 -17.07 -3.26
CA SER A 108 9.82 -17.74 -4.41
C SER A 108 10.52 -19.05 -4.68
N VAL A 109 9.73 -20.08 -4.96
CA VAL A 109 10.14 -21.46 -5.32
C VAL A 109 11.11 -21.50 -6.52
N ALA A 110 11.25 -20.42 -7.29
CA ALA A 110 12.08 -20.32 -8.50
C ALA A 110 13.43 -19.63 -8.29
N GLY A 111 13.81 -19.19 -7.08
CA GLY A 111 15.08 -18.55 -6.77
C GLY A 111 15.94 -19.39 -5.81
N LYS A 112 17.26 -19.16 -5.80
CA LYS A 112 18.12 -19.67 -4.73
C LYS A 112 17.55 -19.17 -3.41
N GLN A 113 17.11 -20.07 -2.53
CA GLN A 113 16.54 -19.76 -1.22
C GLN A 113 17.67 -19.23 -0.30
N LEU A 114 18.11 -18.00 -0.51
CA LEU A 114 19.17 -17.38 0.28
C LEU A 114 18.68 -16.94 1.66
N GLY A 115 17.35 -16.98 1.88
CA GLY A 115 16.77 -16.71 3.20
C GLY A 115 17.23 -15.40 3.81
N ARG A 116 17.82 -15.47 4.99
CA ARG A 116 18.31 -14.34 5.82
C ARG A 116 19.49 -13.57 5.23
N ASP A 117 20.23 -14.15 4.28
CA ASP A 117 21.45 -13.56 3.68
C ASP A 117 21.16 -12.80 2.37
N ASP A 118 19.91 -12.53 2.03
CA ASP A 118 19.54 -11.77 0.84
C ASP A 118 19.64 -10.27 1.14
N GLU A 119 20.53 -9.56 0.43
CA GLU A 119 20.74 -8.10 0.55
C GLU A 119 19.45 -7.27 0.33
N ARG A 120 18.38 -7.89 -0.19
CA ARG A 120 17.08 -7.26 -0.40
C ARG A 120 16.17 -7.35 0.82
N ASP A 121 16.58 -8.08 1.87
CA ASP A 121 15.83 -8.14 3.11
C ASP A 121 15.99 -6.84 3.89
N LEU A 122 14.95 -6.03 3.93
CA LEU A 122 14.95 -4.77 4.67
C LEU A 122 14.24 -4.86 6.04
N PHE A 123 13.79 -6.04 6.46
CA PHE A 123 13.26 -6.20 7.83
C PHE A 123 14.28 -5.86 8.92
N PRO A 124 15.56 -6.28 8.83
CA PRO A 124 16.56 -5.87 9.80
C PRO A 124 16.71 -4.35 9.88
N THR A 125 16.71 -3.66 8.72
CA THR A 125 16.77 -2.19 8.67
C THR A 125 15.54 -1.55 9.31
N MET A 126 14.33 -2.05 9.01
CA MET A 126 13.10 -1.57 9.64
C MET A 126 13.13 -1.71 11.15
N LEU A 127 13.58 -2.86 11.66
CA LEU A 127 13.66 -3.13 13.09
C LEU A 127 14.73 -2.28 13.80
N ASN A 128 15.87 -2.04 13.16
CA ASN A 128 16.88 -1.08 13.66
C ASN A 128 16.27 0.33 13.81
N LEU A 129 15.50 0.77 12.80
CA LEU A 129 14.82 2.06 12.86
C LEU A 129 13.76 2.13 13.96
N VAL A 130 13.05 1.03 14.23
CA VAL A 130 12.12 0.92 15.37
C VAL A 130 12.87 1.10 16.70
N GLU A 131 14.01 0.44 16.86
CA GLU A 131 14.84 0.50 18.07
C GLU A 131 15.43 1.91 18.30
N GLU A 132 15.84 2.58 17.20
CA GLU A 132 16.40 3.93 17.25
C GLU A 132 15.32 5.01 17.51
N LEU A 133 14.26 5.02 16.72
CA LEU A 133 13.21 6.04 16.77
C LEU A 133 12.22 5.86 17.92
N LYS A 134 12.04 4.63 18.37
CA LYS A 134 11.04 4.24 19.38
C LYS A 134 9.64 4.86 19.12
N PRO A 135 9.09 4.70 17.89
CA PRO A 135 7.79 5.28 17.55
C PRO A 135 6.70 4.75 18.48
N ARG A 136 5.59 5.48 18.62
CA ARG A 136 4.45 5.03 19.42
C ARG A 136 3.77 3.81 18.81
N ALA A 137 3.79 3.70 17.47
CA ALA A 137 3.30 2.52 16.75
C ALA A 137 4.20 2.19 15.55
N VAL A 138 4.13 0.94 15.11
CA VAL A 138 4.82 0.38 13.93
C VAL A 138 3.79 -0.27 13.04
N MET A 139 3.89 -0.04 11.71
CA MET A 139 3.08 -0.72 10.69
C MET A 139 4.00 -1.23 9.58
N ILE A 140 4.02 -2.55 9.36
CA ILE A 140 4.82 -3.17 8.30
C ILE A 140 3.90 -3.88 7.31
N GLU A 141 3.97 -3.48 6.05
CA GLU A 141 3.26 -4.13 4.95
C GLU A 141 4.17 -5.08 4.19
N ASN A 142 3.61 -6.20 3.75
CA ASN A 142 4.28 -7.16 2.89
C ASN A 142 3.28 -7.96 2.02
N VAL A 143 3.82 -8.78 1.12
CA VAL A 143 3.01 -9.67 0.28
C VAL A 143 2.46 -10.86 1.06
N ALA A 144 1.32 -11.40 0.61
CA ALA A 144 0.68 -12.55 1.23
C ALA A 144 1.59 -13.78 1.38
N GLY A 145 2.57 -13.94 0.48
CA GLY A 145 3.52 -15.07 0.51
C GLY A 145 4.36 -15.17 1.78
N LEU A 146 4.47 -14.09 2.57
CA LEU A 146 5.15 -14.11 3.86
C LEU A 146 4.33 -14.82 4.94
N VAL A 147 3.01 -14.81 4.85
CA VAL A 147 2.10 -15.42 5.84
C VAL A 147 1.34 -16.63 5.31
N LYS A 148 1.33 -16.88 4.00
CA LYS A 148 0.70 -18.06 3.40
C LYS A 148 1.63 -18.75 2.41
N PRO A 149 1.86 -20.08 2.55
CA PRO A 149 1.38 -20.96 3.63
C PRO A 149 2.03 -20.61 4.97
N TRP A 150 1.26 -20.69 6.04
CA TRP A 150 1.63 -20.23 7.39
C TRP A 150 2.95 -20.83 7.90
N ALA A 151 3.16 -22.13 7.71
CA ALA A 151 4.34 -22.84 8.20
C ALA A 151 5.65 -22.40 7.52
N LYS A 152 5.58 -21.93 6.26
CA LYS A 152 6.77 -21.73 5.41
C LYS A 152 7.78 -20.73 5.96
N PHE A 153 7.32 -19.66 6.64
CA PHE A 153 8.16 -18.60 7.17
C PHE A 153 7.85 -18.31 8.65
N TYR A 154 7.37 -19.33 9.35
CA TYR A 154 6.98 -19.20 10.74
C TYR A 154 8.12 -18.68 11.63
N GLU A 155 9.27 -19.34 11.60
CA GLU A 155 10.44 -18.95 12.42
C GLU A 155 10.88 -17.50 12.12
N TYR A 156 10.92 -17.12 10.85
CA TYR A 156 11.29 -15.76 10.47
C TYR A 156 10.30 -14.71 10.98
N ARG A 157 9.00 -14.99 10.91
CA ARG A 157 7.98 -14.11 11.50
C ARG A 157 8.10 -14.02 13.00
N GLU A 158 8.34 -15.16 13.68
CA GLU A 158 8.52 -15.17 15.15
C GLU A 158 9.75 -14.37 15.57
N GLU A 159 10.85 -14.42 14.84
CA GLU A 159 12.03 -13.59 15.08
C GLU A 159 11.72 -12.09 14.98
N ILE A 160 10.99 -11.68 13.94
CA ILE A 160 10.57 -10.29 13.80
C ILE A 160 9.68 -9.86 14.96
N LYS A 161 8.69 -10.69 15.32
CA LYS A 161 7.80 -10.41 16.45
C LYS A 161 8.57 -10.36 17.77
N GLN A 162 9.49 -11.30 17.99
CA GLN A 162 10.30 -11.34 19.20
C GLN A 162 11.17 -10.09 19.33
N ARG A 163 11.81 -9.66 18.24
CA ARG A 163 12.62 -8.44 18.25
C ARG A 163 11.80 -7.18 18.55
N LEU A 164 10.56 -7.12 18.09
CA LEU A 164 9.64 -6.03 18.46
C LEU A 164 9.27 -6.08 19.95
N ARG A 165 9.02 -7.26 20.51
CA ARG A 165 8.76 -7.42 21.96
C ARG A 165 9.98 -6.99 22.79
N ASP A 166 11.17 -7.43 22.39
CA ASP A 166 12.42 -7.07 23.07
C ASP A 166 12.69 -5.55 23.02
N ALA A 167 12.21 -4.88 21.96
CA ALA A 167 12.25 -3.42 21.82
C ALA A 167 11.15 -2.69 22.65
N GLY A 168 10.28 -3.41 23.38
CA GLY A 168 9.23 -2.87 24.23
C GLY A 168 7.92 -2.57 23.48
N TYR A 169 7.55 -3.44 22.52
CA TYR A 169 6.30 -3.32 21.78
C TYR A 169 5.35 -4.49 22.03
N VAL A 170 4.07 -4.18 22.16
CA VAL A 170 2.99 -5.16 22.07
C VAL A 170 2.73 -5.43 20.61
N VAL A 171 2.94 -6.66 20.16
CA VAL A 171 2.61 -7.09 18.79
C VAL A 171 1.11 -7.33 18.70
N CYS A 172 0.40 -6.47 17.99
CA CYS A 172 -1.06 -6.55 17.81
C CYS A 172 -1.48 -7.62 16.77
N GLY A 173 -0.52 -8.32 16.21
CA GLY A 173 -0.70 -9.41 15.28
C GLY A 173 -0.19 -9.14 13.87
N TRP A 174 -0.16 -10.20 13.08
CA TRP A 174 0.18 -10.16 11.66
C TRP A 174 -0.98 -10.70 10.85
N ARG A 175 -1.76 -9.84 10.22
CA ARG A 175 -2.98 -10.23 9.51
C ARG A 175 -2.85 -10.15 8.00
N LEU A 176 -3.52 -11.07 7.32
CA LEU A 176 -3.73 -11.01 5.88
C LEU A 176 -5.05 -10.28 5.61
N LEU A 177 -4.97 -9.06 5.06
CA LEU A 177 -6.13 -8.27 4.69
C LEU A 177 -6.35 -8.34 3.18
N GLU A 178 -7.60 -8.64 2.76
CA GLU A 178 -7.99 -8.62 1.37
C GLU A 178 -8.46 -7.21 0.98
N ALA A 179 -7.78 -6.56 0.05
CA ALA A 179 -8.06 -5.17 -0.32
C ALA A 179 -9.54 -4.95 -0.74
N ALA A 180 -10.15 -5.95 -1.37
CA ALA A 180 -11.56 -5.89 -1.76
C ALA A 180 -12.52 -5.69 -0.57
N ASP A 181 -12.13 -6.11 0.62
CA ASP A 181 -12.93 -5.96 1.83
C ASP A 181 -12.85 -4.56 2.43
N TYR A 182 -11.98 -3.70 1.90
CA TYR A 182 -11.76 -2.31 2.33
C TYR A 182 -12.15 -1.27 1.25
N GLY A 183 -12.89 -1.69 0.22
CA GLY A 183 -13.40 -0.79 -0.82
C GLY A 183 -12.51 -0.65 -2.05
N VAL A 184 -11.46 -1.44 -2.15
CA VAL A 184 -10.63 -1.53 -3.35
C VAL A 184 -11.27 -2.53 -4.32
N PRO A 185 -11.60 -2.17 -5.58
CA PRO A 185 -12.25 -3.10 -6.51
C PRO A 185 -11.30 -4.16 -7.07
N GLN A 186 -10.48 -4.76 -6.20
CA GLN A 186 -9.39 -5.67 -6.59
C GLN A 186 -9.11 -6.72 -5.51
N LEU A 187 -8.95 -7.97 -5.92
CA LEU A 187 -8.43 -9.04 -5.07
C LEU A 187 -6.91 -8.86 -4.92
N ARG A 188 -6.50 -8.29 -3.80
CA ARG A 188 -5.10 -7.99 -3.49
C ARG A 188 -4.80 -8.20 -2.02
N PRO A 189 -4.53 -9.45 -1.62
CA PRO A 189 -4.22 -9.74 -0.22
C PRO A 189 -2.85 -9.15 0.17
N ARG A 190 -2.80 -8.54 1.36
CA ARG A 190 -1.59 -7.96 1.95
C ARG A 190 -1.43 -8.40 3.40
N ALA A 191 -0.21 -8.81 3.72
CA ALA A 191 0.18 -9.13 5.08
C ALA A 191 0.57 -7.85 5.81
N ILE A 192 -0.10 -7.55 6.93
CA ILE A 192 0.16 -6.34 7.70
C ILE A 192 0.46 -6.71 9.13
N LEU A 193 1.61 -6.26 9.63
CA LEU A 193 1.97 -6.31 11.04
C LEU A 193 1.72 -4.95 11.67
N VAL A 194 1.08 -4.95 12.84
CA VAL A 194 0.93 -3.77 13.69
C VAL A 194 1.54 -4.08 15.06
N ALA A 195 2.34 -3.14 15.56
CA ALA A 195 2.83 -3.17 16.93
C ALA A 195 2.69 -1.79 17.57
N ILE A 196 2.37 -1.76 18.86
CA ILE A 196 2.20 -0.53 19.65
C ILE A 196 3.15 -0.59 20.83
N ARG A 197 3.88 0.50 21.09
CA ARG A 197 4.80 0.59 22.22
C ARG A 197 4.05 0.35 23.54
N GLU A 198 4.61 -0.42 24.45
CA GLU A 198 3.95 -0.89 25.67
C GLU A 198 3.36 0.24 26.53
N ASP A 199 4.10 1.36 26.68
CA ASP A 199 3.62 2.54 27.43
C ASP A 199 2.44 3.28 26.76
N GLN A 200 2.20 3.01 25.48
CA GLN A 200 1.10 3.56 24.69
C GLN A 200 -0.07 2.57 24.50
N TYR A 201 0.14 1.29 24.86
CA TYR A 201 -0.84 0.25 24.55
C TYR A 201 -2.09 0.36 25.43
N ARG A 202 -3.22 0.65 24.84
CA ARG A 202 -4.56 0.71 25.46
C ARG A 202 -5.57 -0.15 24.71
N GLY A 203 -5.06 -1.24 24.08
CA GLY A 203 -5.84 -2.11 23.21
C GLY A 203 -5.78 -1.66 21.75
N PHE A 204 -5.89 -2.62 20.84
CA PHE A 204 -5.93 -2.41 19.41
C PHE A 204 -6.99 -3.32 18.78
N GLU A 205 -7.77 -2.77 17.89
CA GLU A 205 -8.79 -3.50 17.14
C GLU A 205 -8.52 -3.39 15.65
N TRP A 206 -8.44 -4.53 14.97
CA TRP A 206 -8.28 -4.55 13.53
C TRP A 206 -9.52 -3.97 12.84
N PRO A 207 -9.33 -3.21 11.73
CA PRO A 207 -10.47 -2.65 11.02
C PRO A 207 -11.38 -3.75 10.50
N ALA A 208 -12.68 -3.57 10.68
CA ALA A 208 -13.68 -4.51 10.19
C ALA A 208 -13.81 -4.42 8.65
N PRO A 209 -14.03 -5.55 7.96
CA PRO A 209 -14.31 -5.54 6.53
C PRO A 209 -15.63 -4.84 6.23
N ARG A 210 -15.73 -4.23 5.04
CA ARG A 210 -16.99 -3.65 4.53
C ARG A 210 -18.00 -4.75 4.26
N LYS A 211 -19.29 -4.43 4.45
CA LYS A 211 -20.39 -5.35 4.15
C LYS A 211 -20.50 -5.64 2.65
N GLU A 212 -20.23 -4.65 1.82
CA GLU A 212 -20.34 -4.75 0.36
C GLU A 212 -19.03 -4.39 -0.30
N ARG A 213 -18.68 -5.16 -1.33
CA ARG A 213 -17.49 -4.92 -2.15
C ARG A 213 -17.80 -3.87 -3.21
N VAL A 214 -16.83 -3.00 -3.45
CA VAL A 214 -16.83 -2.09 -4.58
C VAL A 214 -16.40 -2.85 -5.83
N THR A 215 -17.12 -2.66 -6.96
CA THR A 215 -16.82 -3.35 -8.21
C THR A 215 -16.01 -2.49 -9.17
N VAL A 216 -15.40 -3.13 -10.18
CA VAL A 216 -14.69 -2.42 -11.25
C VAL A 216 -15.63 -1.47 -12.01
N ALA A 217 -16.87 -1.91 -12.29
CA ALA A 217 -17.86 -1.07 -12.96
C ALA A 217 -18.14 0.20 -12.15
N MET A 218 -18.40 0.08 -10.84
CA MET A 218 -18.70 1.23 -9.98
C MET A 218 -17.58 2.29 -10.00
N VAL A 219 -16.34 1.87 -10.07
CA VAL A 219 -15.18 2.80 -10.01
C VAL A 219 -14.84 3.38 -11.38
N LEU A 220 -15.02 2.62 -12.45
CA LEU A 220 -14.57 3.04 -13.77
C LEU A 220 -15.68 3.60 -14.67
N GLU A 221 -16.96 3.55 -14.26
CA GLU A 221 -18.10 3.90 -15.11
C GLU A 221 -17.93 5.28 -15.76
N GLU A 222 -17.72 6.33 -14.98
CA GLU A 222 -17.60 7.69 -15.47
C GLU A 222 -16.35 7.88 -16.36
N SER A 223 -15.23 7.30 -15.95
CA SER A 223 -13.98 7.38 -16.72
C SER A 223 -14.09 6.63 -18.04
N MET A 224 -14.70 5.45 -18.07
CA MET A 224 -14.94 4.69 -19.31
C MET A 224 -15.93 5.40 -20.21
N LYS A 225 -17.05 5.89 -19.66
CA LYS A 225 -18.04 6.66 -20.41
C LYS A 225 -17.42 7.84 -21.13
N ARG A 226 -16.65 8.66 -20.39
CA ARG A 226 -15.93 9.81 -20.96
C ARG A 226 -15.04 9.39 -22.13
N ARG A 227 -14.18 8.39 -21.96
CA ARG A 227 -13.26 7.90 -22.99
C ARG A 227 -13.97 7.45 -24.27
N PHE A 228 -15.07 6.73 -24.15
CA PHE A 228 -15.82 6.23 -25.30
C PHE A 228 -16.62 7.35 -25.99
N VAL A 229 -17.24 8.24 -25.22
CA VAL A 229 -18.00 9.38 -25.77
C VAL A 229 -17.09 10.35 -26.50
N GLU A 230 -15.96 10.74 -25.92
CA GLU A 230 -14.96 11.62 -26.54
C GLU A 230 -14.36 11.02 -27.82
N ALA A 231 -14.26 9.68 -27.88
CA ALA A 231 -13.81 8.96 -29.08
C ALA A 231 -14.92 8.73 -30.12
N GLY A 232 -16.15 9.19 -29.90
CA GLY A 232 -17.28 8.99 -30.78
C GLY A 232 -17.77 7.54 -30.88
N ARG A 233 -17.58 6.74 -29.83
CA ARG A 233 -17.94 5.30 -29.76
C ARG A 233 -18.81 4.95 -28.55
N PRO A 234 -19.93 5.64 -28.31
CA PRO A 234 -20.75 5.42 -27.11
C PRO A 234 -21.27 3.98 -26.98
N GLU A 235 -21.49 3.26 -28.09
CA GLU A 235 -21.90 1.86 -28.10
C GLU A 235 -20.86 0.92 -27.47
N GLY A 236 -19.58 1.29 -27.54
CA GLY A 236 -18.48 0.56 -26.90
C GLY A 236 -18.55 0.63 -25.38
N PHE A 237 -18.99 1.77 -24.85
CA PHE A 237 -19.24 1.94 -23.42
C PHE A 237 -20.37 1.04 -22.92
N GLU A 238 -21.50 1.04 -23.62
CA GLU A 238 -22.66 0.20 -23.25
C GLU A 238 -22.29 -1.29 -23.19
N LYS A 239 -21.51 -1.74 -24.18
CA LYS A 239 -21.02 -3.10 -24.20
C LYS A 239 -20.09 -3.38 -23.02
N TRP A 240 -19.12 -2.49 -22.76
CA TRP A 240 -18.21 -2.65 -21.62
C TRP A 240 -18.97 -2.68 -20.29
N LEU A 241 -19.88 -1.74 -20.08
CA LEU A 241 -20.68 -1.65 -18.86
C LEU A 241 -21.49 -2.94 -18.61
N LYS A 242 -22.07 -3.51 -19.65
CA LYS A 242 -22.76 -4.81 -19.58
C LYS A 242 -21.82 -5.94 -19.13
N ASP A 243 -20.60 -5.98 -19.62
CA ASP A 243 -19.62 -7.01 -19.26
C ASP A 243 -19.07 -6.78 -17.84
N ALA A 244 -18.68 -5.55 -17.50
CA ALA A 244 -18.15 -5.17 -16.19
C ALA A 244 -19.23 -5.12 -15.09
N GLY A 245 -20.47 -4.79 -15.44
CA GLY A 245 -21.62 -4.65 -14.52
C GLY A 245 -22.10 -5.95 -13.87
N ARG A 246 -21.47 -7.08 -14.17
CA ARG A 246 -21.78 -8.39 -13.54
C ARG A 246 -21.27 -8.53 -12.10
N GLY A 247 -20.87 -7.43 -11.47
CA GLY A 247 -20.61 -7.39 -10.03
C GLY A 247 -19.28 -7.96 -9.58
N SER A 248 -18.23 -7.94 -10.41
CA SER A 248 -16.92 -8.52 -10.08
C SER A 248 -15.88 -7.49 -9.67
N VAL A 249 -14.93 -7.93 -8.84
CA VAL A 249 -13.68 -7.24 -8.50
C VAL A 249 -12.55 -7.71 -9.43
N ALA A 250 -11.57 -6.84 -9.65
CA ALA A 250 -10.41 -7.14 -10.50
C ALA A 250 -9.48 -8.20 -9.87
N PRO A 251 -8.73 -8.96 -10.67
CA PRO A 251 -7.56 -9.67 -10.17
C PRO A 251 -6.46 -8.68 -9.78
N THR A 252 -5.48 -9.15 -9.00
CA THR A 252 -4.34 -8.32 -8.57
C THR A 252 -3.65 -7.62 -9.75
N LEU A 253 -3.56 -6.30 -9.70
CA LEU A 253 -2.69 -5.51 -10.57
C LEU A 253 -1.22 -5.79 -10.22
N VAL A 254 -0.42 -6.06 -11.23
CA VAL A 254 1.01 -6.31 -11.09
C VAL A 254 1.80 -5.19 -11.76
N GLY A 255 2.93 -4.79 -11.19
CA GLY A 255 3.73 -3.67 -11.68
C GLY A 255 4.48 -3.91 -13.00
N GLY A 256 4.26 -5.06 -13.63
CA GLY A 256 4.98 -5.47 -14.85
C GLY A 256 6.42 -5.91 -14.57
N SER A 257 7.03 -6.63 -15.53
CA SER A 257 8.41 -7.08 -15.41
C SER A 257 9.38 -6.05 -16.02
N LYS A 258 10.49 -5.76 -15.34
CA LYS A 258 11.62 -5.01 -15.94
C LYS A 258 12.26 -5.77 -17.12
N LYS A 259 12.09 -7.10 -17.17
CA LYS A 259 12.75 -8.00 -18.13
C LYS A 259 11.92 -8.35 -19.37
N HIS A 260 10.59 -8.24 -19.29
CA HIS A 260 9.68 -8.65 -20.38
C HIS A 260 8.77 -7.48 -20.72
N GLY A 261 9.09 -6.83 -21.79
CA GLY A 261 8.45 -5.75 -22.54
C GLY A 261 7.09 -5.24 -22.07
N GLY A 262 7.05 -4.00 -21.60
CA GLY A 262 5.85 -3.20 -21.49
C GLY A 262 4.96 -3.44 -20.29
N ALA A 263 4.00 -2.52 -20.11
CA ALA A 263 2.97 -2.62 -19.09
C ALA A 263 1.83 -3.52 -19.59
N ASP A 264 1.53 -4.60 -18.88
CA ASP A 264 0.36 -5.45 -19.12
C ASP A 264 -0.30 -5.85 -17.77
N LEU A 265 -1.50 -6.42 -17.83
CA LEU A 265 -2.28 -6.75 -16.64
C LEU A 265 -1.95 -8.14 -16.04
N GLY A 266 -0.77 -8.68 -16.34
CA GLY A 266 -0.25 -9.88 -15.70
C GLY A 266 -0.29 -11.15 -16.54
N PRO A 267 -0.15 -12.33 -15.94
CA PRO A 267 -0.08 -13.61 -16.64
C PRO A 267 -1.42 -13.98 -17.30
N THR A 268 -1.41 -14.98 -18.16
CA THR A 268 -2.58 -15.43 -18.94
C THR A 268 -3.84 -15.64 -18.10
N ARG A 269 -3.72 -16.19 -16.90
CA ARG A 269 -4.86 -16.38 -15.99
C ARG A 269 -5.47 -15.03 -15.59
N ALA A 270 -4.63 -14.03 -15.24
CA ALA A 270 -5.11 -12.69 -14.91
C ALA A 270 -5.75 -12.01 -16.13
N LYS A 271 -5.13 -12.13 -17.31
CA LYS A 271 -5.69 -11.58 -18.57
C LYS A 271 -7.06 -12.15 -18.91
N ARG A 272 -7.30 -13.44 -18.64
CA ARG A 272 -8.64 -14.04 -18.78
C ARG A 272 -9.65 -13.46 -17.79
N ALA A 273 -9.24 -13.25 -16.54
CA ALA A 273 -10.12 -12.64 -15.55
C ALA A 273 -10.44 -11.17 -15.90
N TRP A 274 -9.47 -10.41 -16.43
CA TRP A 274 -9.70 -9.07 -16.98
C TRP A 274 -10.65 -9.08 -18.17
N ALA A 275 -10.52 -10.05 -19.09
CA ALA A 275 -11.43 -10.19 -20.22
C ALA A 275 -12.88 -10.46 -19.80
N ALA A 276 -13.11 -11.18 -18.69
CA ALA A 276 -14.44 -11.38 -18.11
C ALA A 276 -15.05 -10.08 -17.55
N LEU A 277 -14.23 -9.07 -17.28
CA LEU A 277 -14.63 -7.70 -16.90
C LEU A 277 -14.72 -6.75 -18.11
N GLY A 278 -14.70 -7.29 -19.32
CA GLY A 278 -14.71 -6.50 -20.55
C GLY A 278 -13.40 -5.74 -20.83
N VAL A 279 -12.29 -6.06 -20.16
CA VAL A 279 -11.02 -5.35 -20.24
C VAL A 279 -9.98 -6.17 -21.00
N ASN A 280 -9.30 -5.56 -21.96
CA ASN A 280 -8.16 -6.17 -22.65
C ASN A 280 -6.89 -6.04 -21.79
N GLY A 281 -6.46 -7.13 -21.19
CA GLY A 281 -5.28 -7.19 -20.32
C GLY A 281 -3.93 -7.30 -21.05
N MET A 282 -3.88 -7.26 -22.37
CA MET A 282 -2.64 -7.43 -23.15
C MET A 282 -1.72 -6.23 -23.11
N GLY A 283 -2.17 -5.10 -22.58
CA GLY A 283 -1.39 -3.89 -22.43
C GLY A 283 -2.11 -2.84 -21.61
N VAL A 284 -1.50 -1.66 -21.51
CA VAL A 284 -2.05 -0.47 -20.91
C VAL A 284 -2.22 0.59 -22.00
N ALA A 285 -3.38 1.24 -22.04
CA ALA A 285 -3.70 2.28 -23.01
C ALA A 285 -2.74 3.47 -22.89
N ASN A 286 -2.62 4.23 -23.95
CA ASN A 286 -1.96 5.52 -23.91
C ASN A 286 -2.82 6.54 -23.15
N ASP A 287 -2.23 7.68 -22.81
CA ASP A 287 -2.97 8.79 -22.21
C ASP A 287 -3.99 9.34 -23.22
N GLU A 288 -5.00 10.05 -22.73
CA GLU A 288 -6.14 10.53 -23.51
C GLU A 288 -5.78 11.33 -24.80
N HIS A 289 -4.60 11.96 -24.81
CA HIS A 289 -4.11 12.75 -25.96
C HIS A 289 -3.44 11.93 -27.08
N GLU A 290 -3.12 10.66 -26.83
CA GLU A 290 -2.40 9.78 -27.77
C GLU A 290 -3.20 8.51 -28.08
N VAL A 291 -4.52 8.60 -28.13
CA VAL A 291 -5.42 7.44 -28.25
C VAL A 291 -5.28 6.77 -29.62
N ASN A 292 -4.91 5.51 -29.63
CA ASN A 292 -5.13 4.61 -30.75
C ASN A 292 -6.47 3.90 -30.55
N LEU A 293 -7.51 4.32 -31.25
CA LEU A 293 -8.89 3.88 -31.01
C LEU A 293 -9.07 2.37 -31.06
N GLU A 294 -8.47 1.68 -32.04
CA GLU A 294 -8.60 0.24 -32.16
C GLU A 294 -7.84 -0.52 -31.08
N ARG A 295 -6.65 -0.06 -30.74
CA ARG A 295 -5.82 -0.66 -29.69
C ARG A 295 -6.35 -0.34 -28.30
N ASP A 296 -6.64 0.95 -28.02
CA ASP A 296 -6.85 1.44 -26.65
C ASP A 296 -8.31 1.32 -26.20
N LEU A 297 -9.26 1.48 -27.11
CA LEU A 297 -10.70 1.26 -26.86
C LEU A 297 -11.22 -0.10 -27.33
N GLY A 298 -10.36 -0.89 -27.95
CA GLY A 298 -10.69 -2.23 -28.41
C GLY A 298 -11.44 -2.27 -29.73
N ASN A 299 -11.73 -3.49 -30.16
CA ASN A 299 -12.50 -3.78 -31.36
C ASN A 299 -13.60 -4.78 -31.02
N PRO A 300 -14.87 -4.33 -30.90
CA PRO A 300 -16.00 -5.22 -30.56
C PRO A 300 -16.20 -6.37 -31.55
N GLN A 301 -15.88 -6.17 -32.84
CA GLN A 301 -16.01 -7.21 -33.87
C GLN A 301 -14.99 -8.34 -33.68
N LYS A 302 -13.81 -8.03 -33.10
CA LYS A 302 -12.79 -9.00 -32.72
C LYS A 302 -12.93 -9.51 -31.28
N GLY A 303 -14.00 -9.14 -30.57
CA GLY A 303 -14.21 -9.50 -29.17
C GLY A 303 -13.21 -8.86 -28.19
N LEU A 304 -12.52 -7.78 -28.62
CA LEU A 304 -11.53 -7.09 -27.79
C LEU A 304 -12.16 -5.91 -27.07
N GLY A 305 -12.09 -5.91 -25.75
CA GLY A 305 -12.47 -4.78 -24.90
C GLY A 305 -11.42 -3.68 -24.86
N PRO A 306 -11.70 -2.56 -24.14
CA PRO A 306 -10.74 -1.49 -23.93
C PRO A 306 -9.56 -1.95 -23.06
N MET A 307 -8.39 -1.37 -23.29
CA MET A 307 -7.28 -1.41 -22.34
C MET A 307 -7.49 -0.34 -21.27
N LEU A 308 -7.07 -0.60 -20.04
CA LEU A 308 -7.05 0.41 -18.98
C LEU A 308 -5.98 1.47 -19.26
N THR A 309 -6.27 2.73 -18.95
CA THR A 309 -5.22 3.75 -18.80
C THR A 309 -4.49 3.54 -17.47
N VAL A 310 -3.34 4.22 -17.28
CA VAL A 310 -2.65 4.21 -15.99
C VAL A 310 -3.55 4.79 -14.89
N GLU A 311 -4.32 5.82 -15.19
CA GLU A 311 -5.26 6.44 -14.26
C GLU A 311 -6.36 5.48 -13.84
N GLN A 312 -6.96 4.76 -14.78
CA GLN A 312 -7.96 3.74 -14.47
C GLN A 312 -7.38 2.59 -13.63
N ALA A 313 -6.13 2.19 -13.90
CA ALA A 313 -5.43 1.23 -13.04
C ALA A 313 -5.18 1.80 -11.63
N ALA A 314 -4.86 3.09 -11.52
CA ALA A 314 -4.70 3.77 -10.23
C ALA A 314 -6.02 3.85 -9.45
N MET A 315 -7.14 4.15 -10.11
CA MET A 315 -8.48 4.11 -9.49
C MET A 315 -8.82 2.71 -8.97
N ILE A 316 -8.53 1.65 -9.72
CA ILE A 316 -8.69 0.26 -9.28
C ILE A 316 -7.78 -0.06 -8.07
N GLN A 317 -6.59 0.53 -7.99
CA GLN A 317 -5.70 0.37 -6.84
C GLN A 317 -6.16 1.16 -5.61
N GLY A 318 -7.15 2.04 -5.76
CA GLY A 318 -7.69 2.87 -4.69
C GLY A 318 -6.99 4.22 -4.53
N PHE A 319 -6.18 4.64 -5.49
CA PHE A 319 -5.67 6.00 -5.53
C PHE A 319 -6.78 7.00 -5.83
N PRO A 320 -6.65 8.26 -5.37
CA PRO A 320 -7.53 9.34 -5.80
C PRO A 320 -7.39 9.61 -7.30
N GLU A 321 -8.28 10.41 -7.84
CA GLU A 321 -8.22 10.85 -9.23
C GLU A 321 -6.92 11.62 -9.54
N LYS A 322 -6.57 11.71 -10.83
CA LYS A 322 -5.35 12.38 -11.29
C LYS A 322 -5.24 13.83 -10.80
N ALA A 323 -6.37 14.52 -10.67
CA ALA A 323 -6.40 15.88 -10.13
C ALA A 323 -5.85 15.95 -8.70
N GLU A 324 -5.98 14.87 -7.93
CA GLU A 324 -5.53 14.78 -6.54
C GLU A 324 -4.21 14.01 -6.37
N TRP A 325 -3.85 13.13 -7.33
CA TRP A 325 -2.59 12.37 -7.27
C TRP A 325 -2.06 12.04 -8.67
N GLU A 326 -0.93 12.61 -9.02
CA GLU A 326 -0.30 12.46 -10.34
C GLU A 326 0.98 11.62 -10.25
N PHE A 327 1.15 10.67 -11.17
CA PHE A 327 2.33 9.80 -11.23
C PHE A 327 3.40 10.38 -12.17
N ALA A 328 4.62 10.50 -11.71
CA ALA A 328 5.76 10.94 -12.51
C ALA A 328 6.29 9.83 -13.44
N GLY A 329 6.84 10.25 -14.57
CA GLY A 329 7.47 9.37 -15.54
C GLY A 329 6.60 9.01 -16.74
N ARG A 330 7.14 8.16 -17.64
CA ARG A 330 6.40 7.67 -18.82
C ARG A 330 5.45 6.54 -18.42
N LYS A 331 4.52 6.18 -19.29
CA LYS A 331 3.46 5.18 -19.09
C LYS A 331 3.89 3.93 -18.32
N THR A 332 4.97 3.27 -18.74
CA THR A 332 5.44 2.03 -18.09
C THR A 332 5.94 2.28 -16.67
N ALA A 333 6.64 3.39 -16.42
CA ALA A 333 7.09 3.76 -15.09
C ALA A 333 5.91 4.10 -14.17
N ARG A 334 4.94 4.87 -14.66
CA ARG A 334 3.70 5.20 -13.93
C ARG A 334 2.90 3.94 -13.59
N TYR A 335 2.68 3.07 -14.58
CA TYR A 335 1.94 1.81 -14.35
C TYR A 335 2.64 0.90 -13.32
N ARG A 336 3.99 0.81 -13.36
CA ARG A 336 4.75 0.04 -12.37
C ARG A 336 4.56 0.57 -10.96
N GLN A 337 4.56 1.88 -10.78
CA GLN A 337 4.29 2.53 -9.51
C GLN A 337 2.90 2.13 -8.98
N VAL A 338 1.88 2.22 -9.82
CA VAL A 338 0.52 1.80 -9.47
C VAL A 338 0.46 0.32 -9.08
N GLY A 339 1.00 -0.57 -9.91
CA GLY A 339 0.92 -2.01 -9.68
C GLY A 339 1.71 -2.49 -8.45
N ASN A 340 2.76 -1.77 -8.05
CA ASN A 340 3.54 -2.09 -6.85
C ASN A 340 2.97 -1.47 -5.57
N ALA A 341 2.12 -0.46 -5.68
CA ALA A 341 1.64 0.27 -4.52
C ALA A 341 0.83 -0.59 -3.55
N PHE A 342 0.97 -0.31 -2.27
CA PHE A 342 0.01 -0.72 -1.27
C PHE A 342 -1.29 0.08 -1.45
N PRO A 343 -2.49 -0.56 -1.43
CA PRO A 343 -3.74 0.15 -1.67
C PRO A 343 -4.02 1.24 -0.61
N PRO A 344 -4.24 2.50 -1.02
CA PRO A 344 -4.48 3.60 -0.09
C PRO A 344 -5.63 3.36 0.90
N LEU A 345 -6.73 2.75 0.45
CA LEU A 345 -7.90 2.49 1.30
C LEU A 345 -7.63 1.46 2.40
N VAL A 346 -6.77 0.47 2.14
CA VAL A 346 -6.34 -0.48 3.19
C VAL A 346 -5.42 0.22 4.18
N ALA A 347 -4.47 1.02 3.69
CA ALA A 347 -3.58 1.82 4.53
C ALA A 347 -4.37 2.80 5.41
N GLU A 348 -5.40 3.45 4.86
CA GLU A 348 -6.31 4.32 5.61
C GLU A 348 -7.05 3.56 6.71
N ALA A 349 -7.63 2.40 6.41
CA ALA A 349 -8.37 1.61 7.39
C ALA A 349 -7.48 1.19 8.58
N VAL A 350 -6.28 0.67 8.29
CA VAL A 350 -5.32 0.27 9.34
C VAL A 350 -4.78 1.50 10.08
N GLY A 351 -4.47 2.57 9.35
CA GLY A 351 -4.00 3.84 9.93
C GLY A 351 -5.02 4.44 10.91
N ARG A 352 -6.32 4.43 10.58
CA ARG A 352 -7.39 4.86 11.49
C ARG A 352 -7.44 4.01 12.76
N ALA A 353 -7.36 2.68 12.62
CA ALA A 353 -7.33 1.77 13.75
C ALA A 353 -6.12 2.02 14.68
N ILE A 354 -4.93 2.27 14.11
CA ILE A 354 -3.73 2.64 14.86
C ILE A 354 -3.95 3.99 15.57
N ARG A 355 -4.47 4.99 14.86
CA ARG A 355 -4.74 6.31 15.44
C ARG A 355 -5.72 6.21 16.61
N GLU A 356 -6.83 5.50 16.43
CA GLU A 356 -7.83 5.28 17.50
C GLU A 356 -7.20 4.61 18.72
N ALA A 357 -6.32 3.63 18.53
CA ALA A 357 -5.61 2.97 19.62
C ALA A 357 -4.67 3.93 20.36
N LEU A 358 -3.94 4.80 19.64
CA LEU A 358 -3.03 5.78 20.22
C LEU A 358 -3.73 6.96 20.90
N GLU A 359 -4.94 7.32 20.46
CA GLU A 359 -5.76 8.38 21.04
C GLU A 359 -6.69 7.89 22.16
N ARG A 360 -6.79 6.58 22.35
CA ARG A 360 -7.65 5.96 23.39
C ARG A 360 -7.21 6.41 24.77
N GLN A 361 -8.17 6.87 25.56
CA GLN A 361 -7.95 7.26 26.96
C GLN A 361 -8.04 6.04 27.88
N GLY A 362 -7.42 6.12 29.04
CA GLY A 362 -7.46 5.08 30.06
C GLY A 362 -6.08 4.56 30.48
N ALA A 363 -6.09 3.55 31.31
CA ALA A 363 -4.84 2.91 31.77
C ALA A 363 -4.15 2.14 30.64
N VAL A 364 -2.83 2.10 30.68
CA VAL A 364 -2.02 1.20 29.85
C VAL A 364 -2.39 -0.23 30.21
N LEU A 365 -2.67 -1.04 29.21
CA LEU A 365 -3.03 -2.45 29.38
C LEU A 365 -1.77 -3.32 29.37
N ALA A 366 -1.81 -4.40 30.12
CA ALA A 366 -0.80 -5.44 29.97
C ALA A 366 -0.87 -6.05 28.56
N PRO A 367 0.26 -6.48 27.99
CA PRO A 367 0.25 -7.26 26.77
C PRO A 367 -0.69 -8.48 26.91
N PRO A 368 -1.47 -8.82 25.87
CA PRO A 368 -2.29 -10.02 25.90
C PRO A 368 -1.41 -11.26 26.09
N ALA A 369 -1.91 -12.25 26.83
CA ALA A 369 -1.21 -13.51 27.02
C ALA A 369 -1.25 -14.32 25.72
N GLY A 370 -0.28 -14.09 24.83
CA GLY A 370 -0.17 -14.70 23.49
C GLY A 370 -0.39 -13.71 22.37
N ASP A 371 0.00 -14.11 21.16
CA ASP A 371 -0.21 -13.32 19.96
C ASP A 371 -1.71 -13.23 19.66
N LEU A 372 -2.18 -12.03 19.27
CA LEU A 372 -3.53 -11.79 18.75
C LEU A 372 -3.62 -12.35 17.31
N GLU A 373 -3.26 -13.62 17.14
CA GLU A 373 -3.37 -14.27 15.83
C GLU A 373 -4.86 -14.53 15.52
N PRO A 374 -5.32 -14.28 14.30
CA PRO A 374 -6.75 -14.22 13.96
C PRO A 374 -7.49 -15.56 14.10
N ASP A 375 -6.81 -16.70 14.03
CA ASP A 375 -7.46 -17.99 13.75
C ASP A 375 -7.12 -19.12 14.74
N GLY A 376 -6.53 -18.84 15.90
CA GLY A 376 -6.14 -19.88 16.86
C GLY A 376 -5.14 -20.89 16.28
N MET A 377 -4.46 -20.54 15.18
CA MET A 377 -3.44 -21.39 14.59
C MET A 377 -2.20 -21.43 15.46
N THR A 378 -1.99 -22.58 16.08
CA THR A 378 -0.73 -22.92 16.72
C THR A 378 0.22 -23.55 15.69
N TRP A 379 1.52 -23.56 15.99
CA TRP A 379 2.52 -24.28 15.20
C TRP A 379 2.12 -25.74 14.92
N GLU A 380 1.54 -26.42 15.90
CA GLU A 380 1.07 -27.80 15.82
C GLU A 380 -0.08 -27.98 14.79
N SER A 381 -1.03 -27.03 14.74
CA SER A 381 -2.12 -27.05 13.76
C SER A 381 -1.64 -26.75 12.36
N ALA A 382 -0.55 -26.00 12.19
CA ALA A 382 0.03 -25.67 10.88
C ALA A 382 0.82 -26.84 10.27
N GLN A 383 1.46 -27.68 11.08
CA GLN A 383 2.15 -28.89 10.60
C GLN A 383 1.17 -29.95 10.08
N GLY A 384 -0.02 -30.07 10.68
CA GLY A 384 -1.05 -31.02 10.24
C GLY A 384 -1.66 -30.74 8.84
N SER A 385 -1.45 -29.55 8.28
CA SER A 385 -1.95 -29.20 6.94
C SER A 385 -0.92 -29.37 5.80
N LEU A 386 0.26 -29.89 6.11
CA LEU A 386 1.34 -30.16 5.13
C LEU A 386 1.47 -31.65 4.73
N ILE A 387 0.56 -32.52 5.23
CA ILE A 387 0.50 -33.95 4.90
C ILE A 387 -0.62 -34.22 3.90
#